data_dac3e148de35cc56ddad12e2cbd49b23
#
_entry.id   dac3e148de35cc56ddad12e2cbd49b23
#
_cell.length_a   1.000
_cell.length_b   1.000
_cell.length_c   1.000
_cell.angle_alpha   90.00
_cell.angle_beta   90.00
_cell.angle_gamma   90.00
#
_symmetry.space_group_name_H-M   'P 1'
#
loop_
_entity.id
_entity.type
_entity.pdbx_description
1 polymer ?
#
loop_
_entity_poly.entity_id
_entity_poly.type
_entity_poly.pdbx_seq_one_letter_code
_entity_poly.pdbx_strand_id
1 'polypeptide(L)' 'MLNVDKVITLGNGEKYLVLDKALYDNKEYYYIAKINSTETDIENNFKLITVEEKESSKVIVEVTGEDKLKEILPKFVNEI' A
#
# COMPACT_ATOMS: atom_id res chain seq x y z
N MET A 1 4.83 3.63 -10.59
CA MET A 1 4.34 2.33 -10.16
C MET A 1 5.16 1.79 -9.02
N LEU A 2 4.49 1.33 -7.98
CA LEU A 2 5.18 0.71 -6.85
C LEU A 2 5.46 -0.74 -7.16
N ASN A 3 6.61 -1.22 -6.73
CA ASN A 3 6.98 -2.62 -6.89
C ASN A 3 6.94 -3.32 -5.54
N VAL A 4 6.59 -4.59 -5.56
CA VAL A 4 6.64 -5.43 -4.36
C VAL A 4 8.08 -5.50 -3.88
N ASP A 5 8.26 -5.54 -2.57
CA ASP A 5 9.57 -5.56 -1.89
C ASP A 5 10.34 -4.25 -1.97
N LYS A 6 9.70 -3.19 -2.40
CA LYS A 6 10.32 -1.86 -2.39
C LYS A 6 9.91 -1.09 -1.14
N VAL A 7 10.81 -0.24 -0.68
CA VAL A 7 10.54 0.65 0.45
C VAL A 7 10.07 1.99 -0.11
N ILE A 8 8.97 2.50 0.44
CA ILE A 8 8.48 3.83 0.08
C ILE A 8 8.46 4.70 1.33
N THR A 9 8.57 6.01 1.12
CA THR A 9 8.48 6.98 2.20
C THR A 9 7.22 7.81 1.98
N LEU A 10 6.35 7.83 2.99
CA LEU A 10 5.14 8.64 2.92
C LEU A 10 5.43 10.08 3.29
N GLY A 11 4.46 10.97 3.04
CA GLY A 11 4.63 12.40 3.27
C GLY A 11 4.96 12.77 4.71
N ASN A 12 4.64 11.92 5.67
CA ASN A 12 4.96 12.15 7.07
C ASN A 12 6.37 11.68 7.45
N GLY A 13 7.15 11.18 6.49
CA GLY A 13 8.50 10.69 6.73
C GLY A 13 8.58 9.24 7.17
N GLU A 14 7.46 8.58 7.33
CA GLU A 14 7.44 7.17 7.71
C GLU A 14 7.76 6.28 6.52
N LYS A 15 8.50 5.22 6.77
CA LYS A 15 8.89 4.27 5.73
C LYS A 15 8.01 3.02 5.79
N TYR A 16 7.65 2.52 4.62
CA TYR A 16 6.81 1.34 4.49
C TYR A 16 7.38 0.42 3.45
N LEU A 17 7.25 -0.88 3.69
CA LEU A 17 7.62 -1.92 2.74
C LEU A 17 6.37 -2.35 1.98
N VAL A 18 6.45 -2.39 0.66
CA VAL A 18 5.35 -2.86 -0.17
C VAL A 18 5.37 -4.39 -0.16
N LEU A 19 4.36 -4.98 0.45
CA LEU A 19 4.28 -6.44 0.61
C LEU A 19 3.61 -7.11 -0.57
N ASP A 20 2.60 -6.48 -1.13
CA ASP A 20 1.83 -7.09 -2.19
C ASP A 20 1.10 -6.03 -3.00
N LYS A 21 0.62 -6.42 -4.16
CA LYS A 21 -0.11 -5.54 -5.05
C LYS A 21 -1.27 -6.31 -5.68
N ALA A 22 -2.40 -5.65 -5.86
CA ALA A 22 -3.57 -6.25 -6.47
C ALA A 22 -4.28 -5.24 -7.35
N LEU A 23 -4.97 -5.74 -8.38
CA LEU A 23 -5.76 -4.91 -9.26
C LEU A 23 -7.24 -5.12 -8.94
N TYR A 24 -7.95 -4.03 -8.70
CA TYR A 24 -9.37 -4.08 -8.42
C TYR A 24 -10.02 -2.84 -9.03
N ASP A 25 -11.07 -3.07 -9.84
CA ASP A 25 -11.82 -1.99 -10.47
C ASP A 25 -10.94 -1.01 -11.25
N ASN A 26 -10.00 -1.57 -12.02
CA ASN A 26 -9.04 -0.83 -12.83
C ASN A 26 -8.08 0.05 -12.04
N LYS A 27 -7.95 -0.17 -10.73
CA LYS A 27 -7.00 0.54 -9.89
C LYS A 27 -6.05 -0.44 -9.26
N GLU A 28 -4.80 -0.03 -9.13
CA GLU A 28 -3.81 -0.82 -8.43
C GLU A 28 -3.82 -0.46 -6.96
N TYR A 29 -3.88 -1.48 -6.11
CA TYR A 29 -3.84 -1.32 -4.66
C TYR A 29 -2.61 -2.02 -4.13
N TYR A 30 -2.07 -1.49 -3.05
CA TYR A 30 -0.83 -1.99 -2.47
C TYR A 30 -1.03 -2.23 -0.99
N TYR A 31 -0.60 -3.40 -0.53
CA TYR A 31 -0.61 -3.72 0.89
C TYR A 31 0.78 -3.45 1.42
N ILE A 32 0.89 -2.56 2.39
CA ILE A 32 2.17 -2.09 2.89
C ILE A 32 2.26 -2.27 4.39
N ALA A 33 3.48 -2.44 4.88
CA ALA A 33 3.75 -2.56 6.30
C ALA A 33 4.79 -1.54 6.71
N LYS A 34 4.58 -0.90 7.86
CA LYS A 34 5.54 0.06 8.37
C LYS A 34 6.82 -0.66 8.79
N ILE A 35 7.95 -0.06 8.47
CA ILE A 35 9.24 -0.56 8.89
C ILE A 35 9.91 0.48 9.76
N ASN A 36 10.89 0.03 10.58
CA ASN A 36 11.63 0.95 11.43
C ASN A 36 12.57 1.81 10.58
N SER A 37 13.15 2.85 11.20
CA SER A 37 13.99 3.80 10.48
C SER A 37 15.26 3.19 9.91
N THR A 38 15.72 2.07 10.47
CA THR A 38 16.91 1.37 9.98
C THR A 38 16.57 0.31 8.93
N GLU A 39 15.29 0.13 8.62
CA GLU A 39 14.81 -0.83 7.62
C GLU A 39 15.21 -2.27 7.93
N THR A 40 15.30 -2.60 9.21
CA THR A 40 15.68 -3.94 9.63
C THR A 40 14.51 -4.79 10.09
N ASP A 41 13.42 -4.17 10.54
CA ASP A 41 12.26 -4.88 11.05
C ASP A 41 10.96 -4.29 10.56
N ILE A 42 9.97 -5.15 10.33
CA ILE A 42 8.62 -4.75 10.00
C ILE A 42 7.87 -4.52 11.30
N GLU A 43 7.27 -3.34 11.46
CA GLU A 43 6.42 -3.06 12.59
C GLU A 43 5.03 -3.62 12.36
N ASN A 44 4.30 -3.85 13.43
CA ASN A 44 2.98 -4.45 13.34
C ASN A 44 1.92 -3.39 12.97
N ASN A 45 2.15 -2.70 11.86
CA ASN A 45 1.29 -1.62 11.39
C ASN A 45 1.18 -1.72 9.87
N PHE A 46 0.02 -2.13 9.40
CA PHE A 46 -0.23 -2.39 7.98
C PHE A 46 -1.25 -1.39 7.44
N LYS A 47 -1.11 -1.06 6.16
CA LYS A 47 -2.02 -0.15 5.48
C LYS A 47 -2.32 -0.67 4.08
N LEU A 48 -3.50 -0.31 3.58
CA LEU A 48 -3.86 -0.52 2.19
C LEU A 48 -3.87 0.85 1.51
N ILE A 49 -3.13 0.97 0.43
CA ILE A 49 -3.04 2.24 -0.29
C ILE A 49 -3.32 2.05 -1.77
N THR A 50 -3.68 3.13 -2.43
CA THR A 50 -3.73 3.19 -3.88
C THR A 50 -3.01 4.45 -4.34
N VAL A 51 -2.65 4.48 -5.63
CA VAL A 51 -1.99 5.65 -6.22
C VAL A 51 -2.95 6.26 -7.22
N GLU A 52 -3.23 7.56 -7.06
CA GLU A 52 -4.09 8.30 -7.97
C GLU A 52 -3.30 9.36 -8.70
N GLU A 53 -3.65 9.58 -9.97
CA GLU A 53 -3.05 10.67 -10.74
C GLU A 53 -3.93 11.90 -10.63
N LYS A 54 -3.31 13.03 -10.28
CA LYS A 54 -3.99 14.32 -10.21
C LYS A 54 -3.08 15.37 -10.82
N GLU A 55 -3.56 16.02 -11.87
CA GLU A 55 -2.85 17.16 -12.49
C GLU A 55 -1.38 16.88 -12.75
N SER A 56 -1.07 15.77 -13.38
CA SER A 56 0.30 15.35 -13.71
C SER A 56 1.13 14.88 -12.53
N SER A 57 0.52 14.80 -11.34
CA SER A 57 1.20 14.28 -10.15
C SER A 57 0.56 12.99 -9.69
N LYS A 58 1.33 12.15 -9.03
CA LYS A 58 0.83 10.93 -8.42
C LYS A 58 0.71 11.13 -6.93
N VAL A 59 -0.44 10.74 -6.38
CA VAL A 59 -0.74 10.91 -4.97
C VAL A 59 -1.05 9.55 -4.37
N ILE A 60 -0.44 9.27 -3.22
CA ILE A 60 -0.71 8.04 -2.46
C ILE A 60 -1.91 8.32 -1.56
N VAL A 61 -2.93 7.47 -1.68
CA VAL A 61 -4.16 7.60 -0.90
C VAL A 61 -4.34 6.36 -0.05
N GLU A 62 -4.51 6.54 1.24
CA GLU A 62 -4.77 5.42 2.14
C GLU A 62 -6.25 5.03 2.07
N VAL A 63 -6.52 3.73 1.98
CA VAL A 63 -7.87 3.19 1.98
C VAL A 63 -8.25 2.84 3.41
N THR A 64 -9.21 3.57 3.98
CA THR A 64 -9.58 3.43 5.39
C THR A 64 -10.98 2.92 5.64
N GLY A 65 -11.86 2.92 4.63
CA GLY A 65 -13.23 2.47 4.81
C GLY A 65 -13.33 0.96 5.01
N GLU A 66 -14.04 0.52 6.04
CA GLU A 66 -14.20 -0.91 6.32
C GLU A 66 -14.77 -1.69 5.13
N ASP A 67 -15.79 -1.14 4.49
CA ASP A 67 -16.41 -1.81 3.36
C ASP A 67 -15.44 -1.98 2.21
N LYS A 68 -14.64 -0.95 1.96
CA LYS A 68 -13.64 -0.98 0.90
C LYS A 68 -12.55 -1.99 1.21
N LEU A 69 -12.11 -2.03 2.47
CA LEU A 69 -11.10 -3.00 2.89
C LEU A 69 -11.60 -4.43 2.73
N LYS A 70 -12.86 -4.68 3.08
CA LYS A 70 -13.45 -6.01 2.93
C LYS A 70 -13.56 -6.45 1.48
N GLU A 71 -13.73 -5.50 0.56
CA GLU A 71 -13.80 -5.81 -0.85
C GLU A 71 -12.43 -6.07 -1.46
N ILE A 72 -11.43 -5.33 -1.03
CA ILE A 72 -10.13 -5.33 -1.67
C ILE A 72 -9.16 -6.34 -1.08
N LEU A 73 -9.13 -6.48 0.25
CA LEU A 73 -8.18 -7.39 0.89
C LEU A 73 -8.24 -8.84 0.39
N PRO A 74 -9.42 -9.41 0.11
CA PRO A 74 -9.45 -10.78 -0.44
C PRO A 74 -8.75 -10.92 -1.77
N LYS A 75 -8.56 -9.84 -2.52
CA LYS A 75 -7.85 -9.91 -3.80
C LYS A 75 -6.38 -10.25 -3.61
N PHE A 76 -5.81 -9.87 -2.47
CA PHE A 76 -4.42 -10.20 -2.16
C PHE A 76 -4.28 -11.66 -1.75
N VAL A 77 -5.27 -12.18 -1.06
CA VAL A 77 -5.23 -13.56 -0.55
C VAL A 77 -5.27 -14.57 -1.68
N ASN A 78 -5.90 -14.25 -2.78
CA ASN A 78 -6.06 -15.16 -3.89
C ASN A 78 -4.76 -15.50 -4.62
N GLU A 79 -3.68 -14.85 -4.25
CA GLU A 79 -2.38 -15.09 -4.86
C GLU A 79 -1.67 -16.32 -4.30
N ILE A 80 -2.23 -16.92 -3.29
CA ILE A 80 -1.58 -18.06 -2.63
C ILE A 80 -1.99 -19.38 -3.25
#